data_ad8351e9f1e242e3cc839fb2032b0bad
#
_entry.id   ad8351e9f1e242e3cc839fb2032b0bad
#
_cell.length_a   1.000
_cell.length_b   1.000
_cell.length_c   1.000
_cell.angle_alpha   90.00
_cell.angle_beta   90.00
_cell.angle_gamma   90.00
#
_symmetry.space_group_name_H-M   'P 1'
#
loop_
_entity.id
_entity.type
_entity.pdbx_description
1 polymer ?
#
loop_
_entity_poly.entity_id
_entity_poly.type
_entity_poly.pdbx_seq_one_letter_code
_entity_poly.pdbx_strand_id
1 'polypeptide(L)'
;MPKQLVFDDTARKALEAGVNRLADTVKVTLGPRGRNVVLDKKWGAPTITNDGVTIAREVELEDPYENLGAQLAKEVATKTNDVAGDGTTTATVLAQAIVKEGLRNVAAGAAPSDIKRGVEAAVATVSQRLLDNARPVEGKDVAHVAAISAQSEEIGELIARAFETVGTDGVITIEDGSSTEVELDVTEGMQFDKGYLSPSFIT
;
A
#
# COMPACT_ATOMS: atom_id res chain seq x y z
N MET A 1 7.93 -29.89 -7.00
CA MET A 1 8.10 -30.20 -5.56
C MET A 1 6.79 -30.72 -5.00
N PRO A 2 6.81 -31.75 -4.13
CA PRO A 2 5.57 -32.19 -3.45
C PRO A 2 5.05 -31.07 -2.55
N LYS A 3 3.72 -30.96 -2.46
CA LYS A 3 3.07 -30.00 -1.56
C LYS A 3 3.09 -30.52 -0.13
N GLN A 4 3.41 -29.66 0.82
CA GLN A 4 3.26 -29.94 2.24
C GLN A 4 1.84 -29.53 2.68
N LEU A 5 1.24 -30.34 3.54
CA LEU A 5 -0.11 -30.11 4.07
C LEU A 5 -0.03 -30.00 5.59
N VAL A 6 -0.55 -28.90 6.12
CA VAL A 6 -0.69 -28.67 7.56
C VAL A 6 -2.14 -28.31 7.85
N PHE A 7 -2.67 -28.83 8.95
CA PHE A 7 -4.08 -28.72 9.31
C PHE A 7 -4.25 -28.12 10.71
N ASP A 8 -5.49 -27.83 11.04
CA ASP A 8 -5.96 -27.44 12.35
C ASP A 8 -5.36 -26.14 12.91
N ASP A 9 -5.19 -26.10 14.20
CA ASP A 9 -4.77 -24.91 14.93
C ASP A 9 -3.32 -24.52 14.63
N THR A 10 -2.47 -25.49 14.32
CA THR A 10 -1.06 -25.24 13.97
C THR A 10 -0.96 -24.42 12.68
N ALA A 11 -1.74 -24.77 11.66
CA ALA A 11 -1.78 -24.03 10.40
C ALA A 11 -2.29 -22.58 10.62
N ARG A 12 -3.37 -22.42 11.41
CA ARG A 12 -3.94 -21.11 11.71
C ARG A 12 -2.96 -20.21 12.46
N LYS A 13 -2.26 -20.75 13.47
CA LYS A 13 -1.26 -19.99 14.25
C LYS A 13 -0.07 -19.57 13.39
N ALA A 14 0.41 -20.40 12.49
CA ALA A 14 1.49 -20.06 11.59
C ALA A 14 1.08 -18.92 10.64
N LEU A 15 -0.12 -19.00 10.03
CA LEU A 15 -0.65 -17.93 9.19
C LEU A 15 -0.83 -16.62 9.97
N GLU A 16 -1.40 -16.67 11.17
CA GLU A 16 -1.56 -15.51 12.05
C GLU A 16 -0.21 -14.88 12.41
N ALA A 17 0.79 -15.70 12.74
CA ALA A 17 2.14 -15.22 13.04
C ALA A 17 2.73 -14.46 11.84
N GLY A 18 2.56 -14.98 10.62
CA GLY A 18 3.00 -14.32 9.40
C GLY A 18 2.32 -12.97 9.16
N VAL A 19 1.00 -12.92 9.30
CA VAL A 19 0.23 -11.67 9.22
C VAL A 19 0.73 -10.66 10.26
N ASN A 20 0.94 -11.11 11.50
CA ASN A 20 1.39 -10.25 12.59
C ASN A 20 2.80 -9.71 12.32
N ARG A 21 3.76 -10.53 11.88
CA ARG A 21 5.13 -10.10 11.58
C ARG A 21 5.17 -9.02 10.51
N LEU A 22 4.44 -9.21 9.41
CA LEU A 22 4.36 -8.20 8.37
C LEU A 22 3.68 -6.92 8.87
N ALA A 23 2.50 -7.03 9.49
CA ALA A 23 1.75 -5.88 9.96
C ALA A 23 2.50 -5.09 11.04
N ASP A 24 3.18 -5.77 11.97
CA ASP A 24 3.99 -5.12 13.01
C ASP A 24 5.22 -4.41 12.44
N THR A 25 5.78 -4.89 11.33
CA THR A 25 6.86 -4.22 10.61
C THR A 25 6.36 -2.93 9.94
N VAL A 26 5.22 -2.99 9.27
CA VAL A 26 4.66 -1.84 8.55
C VAL A 26 4.08 -0.79 9.53
N LYS A 27 3.45 -1.23 10.58
CA LYS A 27 2.74 -0.39 11.57
C LYS A 27 3.63 0.65 12.26
N VAL A 28 4.95 0.44 12.33
CA VAL A 28 5.88 1.41 12.93
C VAL A 28 5.96 2.72 12.15
N THR A 29 5.50 2.72 10.89
CA THR A 29 5.48 3.91 10.01
C THR A 29 4.21 4.75 10.18
N LEU A 30 3.21 4.28 10.92
CA LEU A 30 1.89 4.89 10.98
C LEU A 30 1.85 6.15 11.85
N GLY A 31 1.21 7.19 11.33
CA GLY A 31 0.82 8.39 12.06
C GLY A 31 1.96 9.39 12.30
N PRO A 32 1.71 10.46 13.07
CA PRO A 32 2.63 11.60 13.22
C PRO A 32 3.93 11.25 13.96
N ARG A 33 4.00 10.09 14.59
CA ARG A 33 5.21 9.54 15.21
C ARG A 33 5.77 8.35 14.43
N GLY A 34 5.31 8.18 13.18
CA GLY A 34 5.79 7.15 12.28
C GLY A 34 7.31 7.23 12.10
N ARG A 35 7.94 6.08 11.94
CA ARG A 35 9.39 5.93 11.75
C ARG A 35 9.66 5.34 10.39
N ASN A 36 10.83 5.64 9.86
CA ASN A 36 11.31 4.98 8.67
C ASN A 36 11.80 3.56 9.00
N VAL A 37 11.66 2.67 8.04
CA VAL A 37 12.23 1.32 8.04
C VAL A 37 13.42 1.31 7.09
N VAL A 38 14.47 0.63 7.49
CA VAL A 38 15.65 0.40 6.67
C VAL A 38 15.54 -0.99 6.06
N LEU A 39 15.48 -1.05 4.74
CA LEU A 39 15.42 -2.28 3.98
C LEU A 39 16.80 -2.62 3.43
N ASP A 40 17.30 -3.82 3.75
CA ASP A 40 18.54 -4.32 3.20
C ASP A 40 18.37 -4.69 1.72
N LYS A 41 19.34 -4.32 0.91
CA LYS A 41 19.39 -4.71 -0.50
C LYS A 41 20.60 -5.60 -0.78
N LYS A 42 20.38 -6.68 -1.50
CA LYS A 42 21.48 -7.57 -1.94
C LYS A 42 22.53 -6.83 -2.77
N TRP A 43 22.15 -5.77 -3.45
CA TRP A 43 23.00 -4.95 -4.31
C TRP A 43 22.65 -3.48 -4.13
N GLY A 44 23.66 -2.64 -3.84
CA GLY A 44 23.48 -1.21 -3.64
C GLY A 44 23.31 -0.81 -2.17
N ALA A 45 22.95 0.45 -1.95
CA ALA A 45 22.72 0.99 -0.61
C ALA A 45 21.36 0.53 -0.04
N PRO A 46 21.22 0.38 1.29
CA PRO A 46 19.94 0.12 1.94
C PRO A 46 18.91 1.19 1.58
N THR A 47 17.66 0.77 1.41
CA THR A 47 16.55 1.70 1.16
C THR A 47 15.93 2.12 2.50
N ILE A 48 15.80 3.42 2.72
CA ILE A 48 15.10 4.00 3.88
C ILE A 48 13.74 4.47 3.39
N THR A 49 12.67 3.91 3.96
CA THR A 49 11.31 4.25 3.55
C THR A 49 10.33 4.12 4.69
N ASN A 50 9.21 4.83 4.59
CA ASN A 50 8.04 4.69 5.47
C ASN A 50 6.79 4.27 4.67
N ASP A 51 6.93 4.04 3.38
CA ASP A 51 5.83 3.55 2.57
C ASP A 51 5.50 2.10 2.88
N GLY A 52 4.24 1.88 3.30
CA GLY A 52 3.77 0.58 3.77
C GLY A 52 3.80 -0.51 2.69
N VAL A 53 3.49 -0.19 1.43
CA VAL A 53 3.50 -1.19 0.37
C VAL A 53 4.93 -1.58 -0.02
N THR A 54 5.85 -0.63 -0.06
CA THR A 54 7.28 -0.90 -0.33
C THR A 54 7.85 -1.81 0.74
N ILE A 55 7.60 -1.51 2.02
CA ILE A 55 8.04 -2.36 3.13
C ILE A 55 7.41 -3.74 3.04
N ALA A 56 6.09 -3.82 2.81
CA ALA A 56 5.38 -5.08 2.74
C ALA A 56 5.90 -6.00 1.62
N ARG A 57 6.29 -5.44 0.47
CA ARG A 57 6.84 -6.19 -0.67
C ARG A 57 8.16 -6.89 -0.34
N GLU A 58 9.00 -6.27 0.49
CA GLU A 58 10.32 -6.79 0.85
C GLU A 58 10.29 -7.81 2.01
N VAL A 59 9.18 -7.91 2.76
CA VAL A 59 9.06 -8.86 3.86
C VAL A 59 8.96 -10.28 3.34
N GLU A 60 9.97 -11.09 3.66
CA GLU A 60 10.01 -12.53 3.45
C GLU A 60 10.38 -13.23 4.76
N LEU A 61 9.67 -14.31 5.10
CA LEU A 61 9.88 -15.06 6.32
C LEU A 61 10.48 -16.43 6.03
N GLU A 62 11.36 -16.90 6.91
CA GLU A 62 12.05 -18.20 6.76
C GLU A 62 11.08 -19.39 6.83
N ASP A 63 10.11 -19.35 7.77
CA ASP A 63 9.09 -20.39 7.87
C ASP A 63 8.09 -20.26 6.72
N PRO A 64 7.92 -21.30 5.87
CA PRO A 64 7.06 -21.24 4.70
C PRO A 64 5.57 -21.03 5.03
N TYR A 65 5.10 -21.49 6.19
CA TYR A 65 3.70 -21.33 6.60
C TYR A 65 3.45 -19.92 7.17
N GLU A 66 4.38 -19.39 7.94
CA GLU A 66 4.33 -17.97 8.35
C GLU A 66 4.44 -17.07 7.12
N ASN A 67 5.33 -17.40 6.18
CA ASN A 67 5.47 -16.63 4.95
C ASN A 67 4.17 -16.59 4.12
N LEU A 68 3.38 -17.66 4.08
CA LEU A 68 2.05 -17.63 3.47
C LEU A 68 1.13 -16.61 4.14
N GLY A 69 1.15 -16.50 5.47
CA GLY A 69 0.42 -15.48 6.21
C GLY A 69 0.88 -14.07 5.85
N ALA A 70 2.19 -13.85 5.78
CA ALA A 70 2.76 -12.58 5.34
C ALA A 70 2.35 -12.24 3.90
N GLN A 71 2.35 -13.21 2.97
CA GLN A 71 1.91 -13.00 1.59
C GLN A 71 0.44 -12.57 1.50
N LEU A 72 -0.46 -13.13 2.31
CA LEU A 72 -1.85 -12.72 2.37
C LEU A 72 -2.00 -11.26 2.85
N ALA A 73 -1.23 -10.85 3.86
CA ALA A 73 -1.23 -9.47 4.31
C ALA A 73 -0.58 -8.50 3.30
N LYS A 74 0.46 -8.96 2.57
CA LYS A 74 1.07 -8.22 1.46
C LYS A 74 0.05 -7.93 0.35
N GLU A 75 -0.81 -8.88 0.03
CA GLU A 75 -1.88 -8.72 -0.96
C GLU A 75 -2.84 -7.58 -0.58
N VAL A 76 -3.14 -7.42 0.72
CA VAL A 76 -3.98 -6.31 1.21
C VAL A 76 -3.30 -4.96 0.93
N ALA A 77 -2.01 -4.82 1.25
CA ALA A 77 -1.26 -3.59 0.99
C ALA A 77 -1.22 -3.27 -0.51
N THR A 78 -0.92 -4.27 -1.35
CA THR A 78 -0.83 -4.12 -2.80
C THR A 78 -2.16 -3.69 -3.41
N LYS A 79 -3.27 -4.37 -3.08
CA LYS A 79 -4.60 -3.99 -3.58
C LYS A 79 -5.04 -2.60 -3.15
N THR A 80 -4.69 -2.20 -1.93
CA THR A 80 -4.99 -0.85 -1.44
C THR A 80 -4.20 0.18 -2.26
N ASN A 81 -2.93 -0.09 -2.52
CA ASN A 81 -2.09 0.79 -3.34
C ASN A 81 -2.62 0.92 -4.78
N ASP A 82 -3.02 -0.18 -5.39
CA ASP A 82 -3.51 -0.20 -6.78
C ASP A 82 -4.83 0.58 -6.95
N VAL A 83 -5.66 0.65 -5.91
CA VAL A 83 -6.96 1.33 -5.94
C VAL A 83 -6.86 2.79 -5.49
N ALA A 84 -6.12 3.06 -4.42
CA ALA A 84 -6.13 4.37 -3.76
C ALA A 84 -4.76 5.09 -3.76
N GLY A 85 -3.65 4.39 -4.01
CA GLY A 85 -2.31 4.94 -3.95
C GLY A 85 -1.83 5.32 -2.54
N ASP A 86 -2.70 5.24 -1.53
CA ASP A 86 -2.40 5.59 -0.14
C ASP A 86 -3.17 4.70 0.84
N GLY A 87 -2.84 4.79 2.14
CA GLY A 87 -3.52 4.04 3.19
C GLY A 87 -3.08 2.58 3.33
N THR A 88 -2.01 2.16 2.69
CA THR A 88 -1.50 0.78 2.68
C THR A 88 -1.16 0.27 4.08
N THR A 89 -0.52 1.09 4.90
CA THR A 89 -0.23 0.78 6.32
C THR A 89 -1.51 0.62 7.11
N THR A 90 -2.47 1.53 6.97
CA THR A 90 -3.77 1.49 7.67
C THR A 90 -4.54 0.23 7.30
N ALA A 91 -4.61 -0.11 6.02
CA ALA A 91 -5.28 -1.32 5.54
C ALA A 91 -4.64 -2.59 6.10
N THR A 92 -3.31 -2.65 6.16
CA THR A 92 -2.57 -3.80 6.72
C THR A 92 -2.83 -3.96 8.22
N VAL A 93 -2.86 -2.87 8.99
CA VAL A 93 -3.16 -2.89 10.43
C VAL A 93 -4.63 -3.31 10.69
N LEU A 94 -5.57 -2.84 9.86
CA LEU A 94 -6.97 -3.27 9.94
C LEU A 94 -7.11 -4.75 9.61
N ALA A 95 -6.42 -5.24 8.58
CA ALA A 95 -6.43 -6.66 8.23
C ALA A 95 -5.88 -7.52 9.39
N GLN A 96 -4.78 -7.12 10.02
CA GLN A 96 -4.25 -7.77 11.22
C GLN A 96 -5.31 -7.85 12.33
N ALA A 97 -5.98 -6.75 12.63
CA ALA A 97 -6.99 -6.71 13.68
C ALA A 97 -8.19 -7.62 13.37
N ILE A 98 -8.68 -7.62 12.12
CA ILE A 98 -9.78 -8.47 11.67
C ILE A 98 -9.39 -9.96 11.77
N VAL A 99 -8.20 -10.32 11.29
CA VAL A 99 -7.69 -11.71 11.37
C VAL A 99 -7.56 -12.15 12.81
N LYS A 100 -6.95 -11.35 13.67
CA LYS A 100 -6.74 -11.66 15.08
C LYS A 100 -8.07 -11.89 15.82
N GLU A 101 -9.01 -10.97 15.69
CA GLU A 101 -10.33 -11.11 16.36
C GLU A 101 -11.17 -12.23 15.72
N GLY A 102 -11.08 -12.42 14.40
CA GLY A 102 -11.73 -13.54 13.72
C GLY A 102 -11.23 -14.89 14.22
N LEU A 103 -9.91 -15.08 14.27
CA LEU A 103 -9.31 -16.35 14.76
C LEU A 103 -9.60 -16.59 16.25
N ARG A 104 -9.64 -15.53 17.06
CA ARG A 104 -10.04 -15.63 18.47
C ARG A 104 -11.46 -16.16 18.61
N ASN A 105 -12.40 -15.70 17.80
CA ASN A 105 -13.77 -16.19 17.81
C ASN A 105 -13.88 -17.61 17.28
N VAL A 106 -13.11 -17.98 16.25
CA VAL A 106 -13.03 -19.37 15.77
C VAL A 106 -12.52 -20.30 16.88
N ALA A 107 -11.47 -19.90 17.60
CA ALA A 107 -10.94 -20.66 18.72
C ALA A 107 -11.96 -20.81 19.88
N ALA A 108 -12.86 -19.84 20.05
CA ALA A 108 -13.97 -19.91 20.98
C ALA A 108 -15.15 -20.76 20.50
N GLY A 109 -15.06 -21.35 19.30
CA GLY A 109 -16.08 -22.28 18.76
C GLY A 109 -17.08 -21.63 17.79
N ALA A 110 -16.89 -20.37 17.39
CA ALA A 110 -17.75 -19.75 16.40
C ALA A 110 -17.46 -20.34 14.99
N ALA A 111 -18.53 -20.52 14.20
CA ALA A 111 -18.39 -21.01 12.84
C ALA A 111 -17.73 -19.96 11.94
N PRO A 112 -16.66 -20.30 11.20
CA PRO A 112 -15.95 -19.35 10.31
C PRO A 112 -16.86 -18.71 9.26
N SER A 113 -17.85 -19.44 8.75
CA SER A 113 -18.84 -18.95 7.80
C SER A 113 -19.71 -17.82 8.37
N ASP A 114 -20.04 -17.90 9.65
CA ASP A 114 -20.88 -16.90 10.33
C ASP A 114 -20.07 -15.65 10.62
N ILE A 115 -18.82 -15.81 11.05
CA ILE A 115 -17.88 -14.70 11.21
C ILE A 115 -17.69 -13.97 9.87
N LYS A 116 -17.47 -14.70 8.79
CA LYS A 116 -17.33 -14.14 7.44
C LYS A 116 -18.54 -13.27 7.07
N ARG A 117 -19.77 -13.79 7.23
CA ARG A 117 -21.00 -13.04 6.95
C ARG A 117 -21.11 -11.77 7.80
N GLY A 118 -20.74 -11.88 9.08
CA GLY A 118 -20.73 -10.73 9.99
C GLY A 118 -19.73 -9.65 9.56
N VAL A 119 -18.51 -10.06 9.18
CA VAL A 119 -17.48 -9.14 8.65
C VAL A 119 -17.94 -8.48 7.37
N GLU A 120 -18.50 -9.24 6.42
CA GLU A 120 -19.00 -8.69 5.14
C GLU A 120 -20.12 -7.66 5.37
N ALA A 121 -21.06 -7.92 6.26
CA ALA A 121 -22.12 -6.98 6.61
C ALA A 121 -21.58 -5.71 7.29
N ALA A 122 -20.62 -5.87 8.19
CA ALA A 122 -19.95 -4.74 8.85
C ALA A 122 -19.17 -3.89 7.84
N VAL A 123 -18.41 -4.52 6.94
CA VAL A 123 -17.64 -3.84 5.87
C VAL A 123 -18.59 -3.03 4.98
N ALA A 124 -19.70 -3.61 4.53
CA ALA A 124 -20.68 -2.89 3.69
C ALA A 124 -21.21 -1.63 4.41
N THR A 125 -21.56 -1.75 5.68
CA THR A 125 -22.07 -0.62 6.49
C THR A 125 -21.01 0.45 6.71
N VAL A 126 -19.79 0.06 7.05
CA VAL A 126 -18.69 1.00 7.33
C VAL A 126 -18.25 1.69 6.03
N SER A 127 -18.14 0.96 4.92
CA SER A 127 -17.76 1.53 3.62
C SER A 127 -18.78 2.57 3.15
N GLN A 128 -20.09 2.27 3.27
CA GLN A 128 -21.12 3.26 2.95
C GLN A 128 -21.00 4.51 3.82
N ARG A 129 -20.79 4.33 5.11
CA ARG A 129 -20.64 5.46 6.05
C ARG A 129 -19.39 6.31 5.76
N LEU A 130 -18.30 5.69 5.32
CA LEU A 130 -17.10 6.42 4.90
C LEU A 130 -17.35 7.22 3.63
N LEU A 131 -18.05 6.65 2.65
CA LEU A 131 -18.44 7.37 1.43
C LEU A 131 -19.36 8.54 1.72
N ASP A 132 -20.35 8.38 2.61
CA ASP A 132 -21.26 9.46 3.03
C ASP A 132 -20.52 10.63 3.70
N ASN A 133 -19.38 10.36 4.34
CA ASN A 133 -18.56 11.35 5.01
C ASN A 133 -17.42 11.89 4.13
N ALA A 134 -17.18 11.30 2.96
CA ALA A 134 -16.13 11.73 2.05
C ALA A 134 -16.40 13.15 1.54
N ARG A 135 -15.33 13.92 1.40
CA ARG A 135 -15.36 15.27 0.83
C ARG A 135 -14.52 15.31 -0.43
N PRO A 136 -14.96 15.99 -1.49
CA PRO A 136 -14.12 16.21 -2.64
C PRO A 136 -12.89 17.03 -2.25
N VAL A 137 -11.75 16.71 -2.88
CA VAL A 137 -10.50 17.45 -2.70
C VAL A 137 -10.39 18.44 -3.83
N GLU A 138 -10.41 19.74 -3.51
CA GLU A 138 -10.40 20.84 -4.50
C GLU A 138 -9.45 21.95 -4.07
N GLY A 139 -8.89 22.67 -5.03
CA GLY A 139 -8.08 23.86 -4.81
C GLY A 139 -6.88 23.59 -3.88
N LYS A 140 -6.79 24.33 -2.79
CA LYS A 140 -5.65 24.22 -1.83
C LYS A 140 -5.57 22.88 -1.12
N ASP A 141 -6.66 22.14 -1.04
CA ASP A 141 -6.66 20.81 -0.38
C ASP A 141 -5.85 19.79 -1.19
N VAL A 142 -5.72 19.98 -2.52
CA VAL A 142 -4.83 19.17 -3.37
C VAL A 142 -3.37 19.29 -2.89
N ALA A 143 -2.90 20.51 -2.62
CA ALA A 143 -1.56 20.74 -2.11
C ALA A 143 -1.34 20.08 -0.74
N HIS A 144 -2.33 20.16 0.16
CA HIS A 144 -2.25 19.54 1.48
C HIS A 144 -2.19 18.02 1.41
N VAL A 145 -3.02 17.40 0.56
CA VAL A 145 -3.01 15.92 0.37
C VAL A 145 -1.68 15.48 -0.24
N ALA A 146 -1.19 16.20 -1.26
CA ALA A 146 0.09 15.90 -1.89
C ALA A 146 1.26 16.10 -0.91
N ALA A 147 1.23 17.17 -0.09
CA ALA A 147 2.26 17.42 0.93
C ALA A 147 2.32 16.32 2.00
N ILE A 148 1.17 15.79 2.43
CA ILE A 148 1.12 14.68 3.38
C ILE A 148 1.73 13.41 2.77
N SER A 149 1.40 13.10 1.51
CA SER A 149 1.91 11.92 0.81
C SER A 149 3.42 12.01 0.54
N ALA A 150 3.89 13.19 0.09
CA ALA A 150 5.30 13.44 -0.20
C ALA A 150 6.13 13.76 1.05
N GLN A 151 5.50 14.06 2.19
CA GLN A 151 6.13 14.58 3.42
C GLN A 151 6.96 15.85 3.17
N SER A 152 6.55 16.65 2.19
CA SER A 152 7.19 17.89 1.78
C SER A 152 6.13 18.88 1.28
N GLU A 153 6.07 20.07 1.90
CA GLU A 153 5.18 21.14 1.47
C GLU A 153 5.54 21.64 0.07
N GLU A 154 6.84 21.73 -0.23
CA GLU A 154 7.34 22.16 -1.54
C GLU A 154 6.89 21.25 -2.67
N ILE A 155 7.02 19.92 -2.48
CA ILE A 155 6.53 18.94 -3.46
C ILE A 155 5.00 18.99 -3.54
N GLY A 156 4.31 19.17 -2.43
CA GLY A 156 2.86 19.31 -2.40
C GLY A 156 2.36 20.49 -3.22
N GLU A 157 3.00 21.66 -3.11
CA GLU A 157 2.68 22.84 -3.90
C GLU A 157 3.01 22.64 -5.39
N LEU A 158 4.11 21.94 -5.70
CA LEU A 158 4.48 21.64 -7.08
C LEU A 158 3.43 20.73 -7.76
N ILE A 159 2.99 19.68 -7.07
CA ILE A 159 1.95 18.79 -7.54
C ILE A 159 0.62 19.54 -7.71
N ALA A 160 0.26 20.42 -6.79
CA ALA A 160 -0.96 21.21 -6.92
C ALA A 160 -0.91 22.14 -8.16
N ARG A 161 0.23 22.77 -8.44
CA ARG A 161 0.43 23.55 -9.68
C ARG A 161 0.34 22.68 -10.94
N ALA A 162 0.87 21.46 -10.89
CA ALA A 162 0.70 20.50 -11.97
C ALA A 162 -0.78 20.21 -12.23
N PHE A 163 -1.55 19.92 -11.16
CA PHE A 163 -2.99 19.69 -11.25
C PHE A 163 -3.77 20.89 -11.80
N GLU A 164 -3.42 22.11 -11.39
CA GLU A 164 -4.03 23.34 -11.93
C GLU A 164 -3.78 23.50 -13.43
N THR A 165 -2.60 23.05 -13.90
CA THR A 165 -2.20 23.18 -15.31
C THR A 165 -2.86 22.10 -16.19
N VAL A 166 -2.86 20.83 -15.76
CA VAL A 166 -3.34 19.72 -16.58
C VAL A 166 -4.83 19.38 -16.34
N GLY A 167 -5.41 19.89 -15.24
CA GLY A 167 -6.79 19.61 -14.85
C GLY A 167 -6.97 18.23 -14.23
N THR A 168 -8.22 17.91 -13.88
CA THR A 168 -8.58 16.65 -13.20
C THR A 168 -8.42 15.40 -14.06
N ASP A 169 -8.45 15.56 -15.38
CA ASP A 169 -8.32 14.47 -16.36
C ASP A 169 -6.88 14.32 -16.87
N GLY A 170 -5.98 15.19 -16.42
CA GLY A 170 -4.57 15.16 -16.78
C GLY A 170 -3.81 14.03 -16.08
N VAL A 171 -2.78 13.53 -16.76
CA VAL A 171 -1.88 12.51 -16.19
C VAL A 171 -0.64 13.20 -15.64
N ILE A 172 -0.32 12.92 -14.38
CA ILE A 172 0.91 13.40 -13.73
C ILE A 172 1.79 12.17 -13.47
N THR A 173 3.00 12.19 -14.03
CA THR A 173 4.03 11.17 -13.82
C THR A 173 5.19 11.75 -13.05
N ILE A 174 5.90 10.92 -12.29
CA ILE A 174 7.10 11.29 -11.55
C ILE A 174 8.23 10.44 -12.11
N GLU A 175 9.28 11.10 -12.59
CA GLU A 175 10.45 10.46 -13.19
C GLU A 175 11.74 11.01 -12.57
N ASP A 176 12.81 10.22 -12.63
CA ASP A 176 14.13 10.68 -12.19
C ASP A 176 14.65 11.73 -13.16
N GLY A 177 14.89 12.95 -12.66
CA GLY A 177 15.45 14.03 -13.43
C GLY A 177 16.96 13.91 -13.62
N SER A 178 17.50 14.66 -14.57
CA SER A 178 18.94 14.80 -14.79
C SER A 178 19.56 15.95 -13.99
N SER A 179 18.76 16.83 -13.42
CA SER A 179 19.17 17.98 -12.59
C SER A 179 19.15 17.65 -11.11
N THR A 180 19.71 18.56 -10.30
CA THR A 180 19.66 18.50 -8.82
C THR A 180 18.40 19.16 -8.24
N GLU A 181 17.62 19.83 -9.08
CA GLU A 181 16.40 20.54 -8.71
C GLU A 181 15.19 19.78 -9.24
N VAL A 182 14.06 19.91 -8.55
CA VAL A 182 12.78 19.35 -8.99
C VAL A 182 12.17 20.27 -10.04
N GLU A 183 11.91 19.76 -11.22
CA GLU A 183 11.36 20.51 -12.35
C GLU A 183 9.95 20.00 -12.68
N LEU A 184 9.11 20.88 -13.20
CA LEU A 184 7.78 20.57 -13.69
C LEU A 184 7.75 20.75 -15.20
N ASP A 185 7.70 19.66 -15.95
CA ASP A 185 7.54 19.69 -17.40
C ASP A 185 6.08 19.44 -17.77
N VAL A 186 5.53 20.28 -18.62
CA VAL A 186 4.16 20.14 -19.12
C VAL A 186 4.21 19.82 -20.61
N THR A 187 3.62 18.66 -20.97
CA THR A 187 3.52 18.21 -22.34
C THR A 187 2.09 18.29 -22.82
N GLU A 188 1.84 19.03 -23.88
CA GLU A 188 0.55 19.01 -24.56
C GLU A 188 0.46 17.80 -25.48
N GLY A 189 -0.47 16.87 -25.16
CA GLY A 189 -0.64 15.65 -25.93
C GLY A 189 -0.59 14.41 -25.06
N MET A 190 0.00 13.33 -25.56
CA MET A 190 0.15 12.08 -24.85
C MET A 190 1.61 11.63 -24.88
N GLN A 191 2.15 11.38 -23.68
CA GLN A 191 3.49 10.83 -23.52
C GLN A 191 3.41 9.31 -23.38
N PHE A 192 4.29 8.59 -24.10
CA PHE A 192 4.39 7.14 -24.02
C PHE A 192 5.72 6.75 -23.38
N ASP A 193 5.70 5.89 -22.38
CA ASP A 193 6.90 5.41 -21.68
C ASP A 193 7.84 4.57 -22.53
N LYS A 194 7.36 4.07 -23.69
CA LYS A 194 8.13 3.27 -24.61
C LYS A 194 8.29 3.99 -25.94
N GLY A 195 9.54 4.22 -26.30
CA GLY A 195 9.90 4.67 -27.63
C GLY A 195 9.76 3.56 -28.67
N TYR A 196 10.44 3.70 -29.78
CA TYR A 196 10.41 2.73 -30.88
C TYR A 196 10.95 1.35 -30.46
N LEU A 197 10.38 0.30 -31.03
CA LEU A 197 10.73 -1.10 -30.73
C LEU A 197 12.15 -1.49 -31.16
N SER A 198 12.74 -0.76 -32.10
CA SER A 198 14.08 -0.99 -32.61
C SER A 198 14.72 0.32 -33.11
N PRO A 199 16.04 0.52 -32.94
CA PRO A 199 16.77 1.65 -33.49
C PRO A 199 16.59 1.83 -35.00
N SER A 200 16.21 0.76 -35.73
CA SER A 200 15.96 0.80 -37.17
C SER A 200 14.69 1.59 -37.55
N PHE A 201 13.87 2.00 -36.60
CA PHE A 201 12.72 2.87 -36.85
C PHE A 201 13.05 4.37 -36.76
N ILE A 202 14.30 4.71 -36.42
CA ILE A 202 14.78 6.10 -36.48
C ILE A 202 15.16 6.39 -37.93
N THR A 203 14.49 7.35 -38.52
CA THR A 203 14.81 7.88 -39.85
C THR A 203 15.55 9.19 -39.75
#